data_a144f5dbcbf86b691a775489a8a32811
#
_entry.id   a144f5dbcbf86b691a775489a8a32811
#
_cell.length_a   1.000
_cell.length_b   1.000
_cell.length_c   1.000
_cell.angle_alpha   90.00
_cell.angle_beta   90.00
_cell.angle_gamma   90.00
#
_symmetry.space_group_name_H-M   'P 1'
#
loop_
_entity.id
_entity.type
_entity.pdbx_description
1 polymer ?
#
loop_
_entity_poly.entity_id
_entity_poly.type
_entity_poly.pdbx_seq_one_letter_code
_entity_poly.pdbx_strand_id
1 'polypeptide(L)'
;MNDAKLKVRACVFDAYGTLFDFASAATGCRDVLGDKTGALTALWRDKQLQYTWLRGLQGRHADFWQVTADALDFTMESLGVVDAGLRTRLLDLYRTLRCFSEVPEVLKELKQSGFVTAILSNGAPGMLADAVSGAGLGALLDHVLSVEQVGVFK
;
A
#
# COMPACT_ATOMS: atom_id res chain seq x y z
N MET A 1 -8.30 2.30 42.02
CA MET A 1 -8.53 2.59 40.58
C MET A 1 -8.20 1.31 39.82
N ASN A 2 -9.24 0.70 39.24
CA ASN A 2 -9.09 -0.57 38.52
C ASN A 2 -8.49 -0.25 37.15
N ASP A 3 -7.21 -0.51 36.97
CA ASP A 3 -6.54 -0.50 35.69
C ASP A 3 -7.03 -1.74 34.90
N ALA A 4 -8.18 -1.61 34.25
CA ALA A 4 -8.65 -2.60 33.31
C ALA A 4 -7.70 -2.54 32.10
N LYS A 5 -6.55 -3.23 32.18
CA LYS A 5 -5.68 -3.46 31.03
C LYS A 5 -6.55 -4.08 29.94
N LEU A 6 -6.80 -3.31 28.88
CA LEU A 6 -7.43 -3.82 27.66
C LEU A 6 -6.63 -5.05 27.21
N LYS A 7 -7.28 -6.21 27.23
CA LYS A 7 -6.65 -7.44 26.74
C LYS A 7 -6.66 -7.41 25.21
N VAL A 8 -5.69 -6.75 24.62
CA VAL A 8 -5.44 -6.79 23.18
C VAL A 8 -5.06 -8.21 22.78
N ARG A 9 -5.72 -8.76 21.76
CA ARG A 9 -5.45 -10.10 21.24
C ARG A 9 -5.05 -10.10 19.77
N ALA A 10 -5.25 -8.99 19.08
CA ALA A 10 -4.95 -8.86 17.67
C ALA A 10 -4.29 -7.50 17.39
N CYS A 11 -3.38 -7.49 16.42
CA CYS A 11 -2.78 -6.30 15.85
C CYS A 11 -3.18 -6.22 14.38
N VAL A 12 -3.89 -5.16 14.01
CA VAL A 12 -4.38 -4.93 12.65
C VAL A 12 -3.65 -3.74 12.07
N PHE A 13 -2.99 -3.94 10.93
CA PHE A 13 -2.14 -2.95 10.28
C PHE A 13 -2.76 -2.46 8.98
N ASP A 14 -2.54 -1.19 8.66
CA ASP A 14 -2.63 -0.75 7.27
C ASP A 14 -1.48 -1.35 6.44
N ALA A 15 -1.62 -1.37 5.12
CA ALA A 15 -0.60 -1.93 4.23
C ALA A 15 0.37 -0.84 3.72
N TYR A 16 -0.12 0.07 2.89
CA TYR A 16 0.70 1.00 2.11
C TYR A 16 1.12 2.23 2.91
N GLY A 17 2.41 2.31 3.26
CA GLY A 17 2.98 3.34 4.13
C GLY A 17 3.06 2.92 5.60
N THR A 18 2.62 1.70 5.94
CA THR A 18 2.73 1.11 7.29
C THR A 18 3.59 -0.15 7.26
N LEU A 19 3.22 -1.15 6.47
CA LEU A 19 4.03 -2.35 6.28
C LEU A 19 4.88 -2.26 5.00
N PHE A 20 4.35 -1.66 3.94
CA PHE A 20 5.01 -1.56 2.64
C PHE A 20 5.39 -0.11 2.33
N ASP A 21 6.65 0.07 1.90
CA ASP A 21 7.19 1.35 1.46
C ASP A 21 6.72 1.67 0.03
N PHE A 22 5.69 2.51 -0.09
CA PHE A 22 5.16 2.94 -1.39
C PHE A 22 6.18 3.72 -2.23
N ALA A 23 7.20 4.35 -1.61
CA ALA A 23 8.25 5.06 -2.31
C ALA A 23 9.20 4.10 -3.05
N SER A 24 9.22 2.81 -2.68
CA SER A 24 10.14 1.84 -3.26
C SER A 24 9.92 1.61 -4.76
N ALA A 25 8.69 1.80 -5.29
CA ALA A 25 8.39 1.73 -6.72
C ALA A 25 9.11 2.84 -7.51
N ALA A 26 8.93 4.10 -7.12
CA ALA A 26 9.59 5.24 -7.77
C ALA A 26 11.12 5.20 -7.58
N THR A 27 11.58 4.80 -6.39
CA THR A 27 13.02 4.62 -6.12
C THR A 27 13.64 3.56 -7.02
N GLY A 28 12.90 2.49 -7.34
CA GLY A 28 13.31 1.46 -8.29
C GLY A 28 13.42 1.93 -9.75
N CYS A 29 12.91 3.12 -10.06
CA CYS A 29 12.99 3.77 -11.36
C CYS A 29 13.85 5.04 -11.36
N ARG A 30 14.67 5.25 -10.33
CA ARG A 30 15.53 6.45 -10.21
C ARG A 30 16.50 6.62 -11.38
N ASP A 31 16.90 5.54 -12.00
CA ASP A 31 17.74 5.52 -13.21
C ASP A 31 17.11 6.31 -14.37
N VAL A 32 15.78 6.32 -14.48
CA VAL A 32 15.02 7.04 -15.51
C VAL A 32 14.44 8.35 -14.97
N LEU A 33 13.96 8.37 -13.74
CA LEU A 33 13.29 9.53 -13.14
C LEU A 33 14.27 10.62 -12.69
N GLY A 34 15.51 10.27 -12.31
CA GLY A 34 16.50 11.22 -11.78
C GLY A 34 15.93 12.05 -10.62
N ASP A 35 16.06 13.37 -10.73
CA ASP A 35 15.61 14.32 -9.72
C ASP A 35 14.08 14.38 -9.55
N LYS A 36 13.31 13.87 -10.52
CA LYS A 36 11.84 13.81 -10.43
C LYS A 36 11.33 12.71 -9.48
N THR A 37 12.19 11.80 -9.03
CA THR A 37 11.79 10.63 -8.20
C THR A 37 10.99 11.06 -6.96
N GLY A 38 11.48 12.05 -6.21
CA GLY A 38 10.81 12.54 -5.00
C GLY A 38 9.47 13.20 -5.29
N ALA A 39 9.41 14.06 -6.30
CA ALA A 39 8.19 14.74 -6.70
C ALA A 39 7.13 13.76 -7.22
N LEU A 40 7.54 12.74 -8.01
CA LEU A 40 6.65 11.70 -8.49
C LEU A 40 6.09 10.88 -7.32
N THR A 41 6.93 10.45 -6.40
CA THR A 41 6.49 9.70 -5.20
C THR A 41 5.44 10.45 -4.41
N ALA A 42 5.70 11.71 -4.07
CA ALA A 42 4.81 12.54 -3.27
C ALA A 42 3.47 12.77 -3.99
N LEU A 43 3.50 13.23 -5.24
CA LEU A 43 2.30 13.55 -6.00
C LEU A 43 1.45 12.30 -6.30
N TRP A 44 2.09 11.17 -6.63
CA TRP A 44 1.39 9.90 -6.85
C TRP A 44 0.61 9.47 -5.62
N ARG A 45 1.26 9.52 -4.44
CA ARG A 45 0.61 9.17 -3.17
C ARG A 45 -0.53 10.12 -2.83
N ASP A 46 -0.33 11.42 -2.98
CA ASP A 46 -1.35 12.44 -2.70
C ASP A 46 -2.58 12.25 -3.59
N LYS A 47 -2.38 12.02 -4.89
CA LYS A 47 -3.48 11.79 -5.83
C LYS A 47 -4.21 10.47 -5.57
N GLN A 48 -3.48 9.43 -5.22
CA GLN A 48 -4.08 8.15 -4.84
C GLN A 48 -5.05 8.31 -3.66
N LEU A 49 -4.63 9.03 -2.60
CA LEU A 49 -5.49 9.32 -1.44
C LEU A 49 -6.66 10.24 -1.81
N GLN A 50 -6.42 11.32 -2.56
CA GLN A 50 -7.48 12.21 -3.01
C GLN A 50 -8.54 11.47 -3.82
N TYR A 51 -8.14 10.60 -4.73
CA TYR A 51 -9.06 9.86 -5.59
C TYR A 51 -9.91 8.84 -4.81
N THR A 52 -9.35 8.21 -3.76
CA THR A 52 -10.16 7.36 -2.87
C THR A 52 -11.23 8.17 -2.15
N TRP A 53 -10.86 9.33 -1.60
CA TRP A 53 -11.81 10.20 -0.88
C TRP A 53 -12.88 10.76 -1.80
N LEU A 54 -12.51 11.30 -2.96
CA LEU A 54 -13.46 11.87 -3.91
C LEU A 54 -14.42 10.81 -4.45
N ARG A 55 -13.93 9.63 -4.80
CA ARG A 55 -14.78 8.52 -5.27
C ARG A 55 -15.70 8.01 -4.17
N GLY A 56 -15.20 7.90 -2.93
CA GLY A 56 -16.02 7.54 -1.77
C GLY A 56 -17.16 8.53 -1.53
N LEU A 57 -16.88 9.84 -1.52
CA LEU A 57 -17.89 10.89 -1.36
C LEU A 57 -18.92 10.94 -2.49
N GLN A 58 -18.51 10.58 -3.70
CA GLN A 58 -19.40 10.55 -4.88
C GLN A 58 -20.20 9.26 -5.02
N GLY A 59 -19.96 8.25 -4.18
CA GLY A 59 -20.55 6.93 -4.34
C GLY A 59 -20.09 6.20 -5.61
N ARG A 60 -18.90 6.55 -6.13
CA ARG A 60 -18.30 6.00 -7.36
C ARG A 60 -17.08 5.14 -7.01
N HIS A 61 -17.34 4.04 -6.35
CA HIS A 61 -16.27 3.10 -6.01
C HIS A 61 -15.53 2.59 -7.27
N ALA A 62 -14.22 2.51 -7.19
CA ALA A 62 -13.38 1.77 -8.13
C ALA A 62 -12.35 1.03 -7.30
N ASP A 63 -11.85 -0.11 -7.80
CA ASP A 63 -10.82 -0.84 -7.07
C ASP A 63 -9.54 0.00 -6.92
N PHE A 64 -8.78 -0.31 -5.88
CA PHE A 64 -7.61 0.50 -5.54
C PHE A 64 -6.49 0.41 -6.58
N TRP A 65 -6.47 -0.65 -7.39
CA TRP A 65 -5.52 -0.76 -8.52
C TRP A 65 -5.81 0.28 -9.59
N GLN A 66 -7.10 0.44 -9.95
CA GLN A 66 -7.52 1.47 -10.89
C GLN A 66 -7.20 2.87 -10.35
N VAL A 67 -7.48 3.12 -9.07
CA VAL A 67 -7.13 4.40 -8.41
C VAL A 67 -5.63 4.65 -8.43
N THR A 68 -4.82 3.62 -8.20
CA THR A 68 -3.35 3.71 -8.25
C THR A 68 -2.86 4.07 -9.64
N ALA A 69 -3.41 3.44 -10.68
CA ALA A 69 -3.05 3.72 -12.06
C ALA A 69 -3.49 5.13 -12.50
N ASP A 70 -4.73 5.54 -12.21
CA ASP A 70 -5.24 6.88 -12.52
C ASP A 70 -4.40 7.97 -11.84
N ALA A 71 -4.00 7.76 -10.59
CA ALA A 71 -3.14 8.67 -9.85
C ALA A 71 -1.74 8.77 -10.46
N LEU A 72 -1.18 7.66 -10.95
CA LEU A 72 0.09 7.65 -11.66
C LEU A 72 0.01 8.43 -12.97
N ASP A 73 -1.05 8.21 -13.75
CA ASP A 73 -1.25 8.90 -15.02
C ASP A 73 -1.29 10.41 -14.85
N PHE A 74 -2.09 10.88 -13.89
CA PHE A 74 -2.12 12.30 -13.51
C PHE A 74 -0.74 12.82 -13.10
N THR A 75 -0.02 12.05 -12.30
CA THR A 75 1.29 12.45 -11.77
C THR A 75 2.33 12.56 -12.88
N MET A 76 2.38 11.58 -13.78
CA MET A 76 3.31 11.59 -14.91
C MET A 76 3.02 12.77 -15.85
N GLU A 77 1.74 13.01 -16.18
CA GLU A 77 1.32 14.16 -16.98
C GLU A 77 1.74 15.49 -16.33
N SER A 78 1.46 15.66 -15.03
CA SER A 78 1.77 16.87 -14.27
C SER A 78 3.26 17.18 -14.22
N LEU A 79 4.12 16.15 -14.21
CA LEU A 79 5.58 16.28 -14.19
C LEU A 79 6.22 16.28 -15.59
N GLY A 80 5.41 16.24 -16.66
CA GLY A 80 5.90 16.17 -18.03
C GLY A 80 6.72 14.92 -18.30
N VAL A 81 6.32 13.79 -17.72
CA VAL A 81 6.95 12.47 -17.94
C VAL A 81 6.10 11.69 -18.92
N VAL A 82 6.55 11.57 -20.16
CA VAL A 82 5.85 10.88 -21.24
C VAL A 82 6.63 9.63 -21.62
N ASP A 83 6.39 8.54 -20.90
CA ASP A 83 7.07 7.24 -21.12
C ASP A 83 6.16 6.08 -20.71
N ALA A 84 5.59 5.38 -21.69
CA ALA A 84 4.70 4.25 -21.47
C ALA A 84 5.43 3.04 -20.84
N GLY A 85 6.70 2.84 -21.15
CA GLY A 85 7.52 1.78 -20.57
C GLY A 85 7.79 2.04 -19.09
N LEU A 86 8.12 3.28 -18.74
CA LEU A 86 8.29 3.70 -17.35
C LEU A 86 6.99 3.57 -16.55
N ARG A 87 5.84 3.96 -17.13
CA ARG A 87 4.53 3.77 -16.51
C ARG A 87 4.29 2.31 -16.13
N THR A 88 4.50 1.40 -17.08
CA THR A 88 4.33 -0.03 -16.85
C THR A 88 5.26 -0.51 -15.73
N ARG A 89 6.55 -0.15 -15.79
CA ARG A 89 7.55 -0.51 -14.79
C ARG A 89 7.19 -0.01 -13.39
N LEU A 90 6.69 1.23 -13.27
CA LEU A 90 6.25 1.79 -11.98
C LEU A 90 5.06 1.01 -11.39
N LEU A 91 4.07 0.66 -12.21
CA LEU A 91 2.92 -0.13 -11.78
C LEU A 91 3.34 -1.56 -11.37
N ASP A 92 4.22 -2.21 -12.13
CA ASP A 92 4.73 -3.54 -11.79
C ASP A 92 5.50 -3.52 -10.45
N LEU A 93 6.34 -2.50 -10.22
CA LEU A 93 7.04 -2.31 -8.96
C LEU A 93 6.09 -1.98 -7.80
N TYR A 94 4.97 -1.30 -8.07
CA TYR A 94 3.96 -1.01 -7.05
C TYR A 94 3.23 -2.29 -6.59
N ARG A 95 3.13 -3.31 -7.42
CA ARG A 95 2.58 -4.62 -7.02
C ARG A 95 3.49 -5.38 -6.06
N THR A 96 4.81 -5.17 -6.17
CA THR A 96 5.83 -5.89 -5.42
C THR A 96 6.65 -4.95 -4.53
N LEU A 97 5.98 -4.03 -3.83
CA LEU A 97 6.63 -3.08 -2.93
C LEU A 97 7.46 -3.80 -1.87
N ARG A 98 8.59 -3.19 -1.54
CA ARG A 98 9.39 -3.66 -0.40
C ARG A 98 8.66 -3.33 0.90
N CYS A 99 8.69 -4.23 1.87
CA CYS A 99 8.31 -3.87 3.23
C CYS A 99 9.41 -3.05 3.91
N PHE A 100 9.04 -2.28 4.93
CA PHE A 100 10.05 -1.63 5.78
C PHE A 100 10.89 -2.69 6.49
N SER A 101 12.15 -2.37 6.77
CA SER A 101 13.15 -3.33 7.25
C SER A 101 12.79 -3.99 8.57
N GLU A 102 12.09 -3.28 9.45
CA GLU A 102 11.65 -3.75 10.77
C GLU A 102 10.42 -4.67 10.74
N VAL A 103 9.62 -4.63 9.66
CA VAL A 103 8.33 -5.31 9.59
C VAL A 103 8.41 -6.83 9.82
N PRO A 104 9.32 -7.59 9.19
CA PRO A 104 9.38 -9.03 9.40
C PRO A 104 9.66 -9.41 10.85
N GLU A 105 10.57 -8.69 11.51
CA GLU A 105 10.95 -8.98 12.90
C GLU A 105 9.81 -8.65 13.88
N VAL A 106 9.19 -7.46 13.71
CA VAL A 106 8.05 -7.04 14.56
C VAL A 106 6.87 -8.00 14.43
N LEU A 107 6.51 -8.40 13.20
CA LEU A 107 5.42 -9.36 13.00
C LEU A 107 5.74 -10.72 13.63
N LYS A 108 6.99 -11.18 13.55
CA LYS A 108 7.44 -12.42 14.19
C LYS A 108 7.34 -12.35 15.70
N GLU A 109 7.79 -11.26 16.31
CA GLU A 109 7.68 -11.03 17.76
C GLU A 109 6.23 -11.03 18.24
N LEU A 110 5.33 -10.38 17.50
CA LEU A 110 3.90 -10.36 17.80
C LEU A 110 3.30 -11.75 17.76
N LYS A 111 3.60 -12.55 16.73
CA LYS A 111 3.12 -13.93 16.64
C LYS A 111 3.68 -14.82 17.78
N GLN A 112 4.95 -14.69 18.12
CA GLN A 112 5.56 -15.41 19.23
C GLN A 112 4.94 -15.03 20.58
N SER A 113 4.45 -13.79 20.69
CA SER A 113 3.73 -13.29 21.86
C SER A 113 2.24 -13.67 21.88
N GLY A 114 1.78 -14.44 20.90
CA GLY A 114 0.41 -14.97 20.83
C GLY A 114 -0.62 -14.00 20.28
N PHE A 115 -0.19 -12.91 19.63
CA PHE A 115 -1.12 -12.00 18.96
C PHE A 115 -1.55 -12.55 17.58
N VAL A 116 -2.81 -12.34 17.24
CA VAL A 116 -3.29 -12.46 15.87
C VAL A 116 -2.80 -11.23 15.08
N THR A 117 -2.22 -11.46 13.92
CA THR A 117 -1.71 -10.39 13.04
C THR A 117 -2.52 -10.29 11.77
N ALA A 118 -2.95 -9.10 11.41
CA ALA A 118 -3.80 -8.90 10.24
C ALA A 118 -3.47 -7.61 9.49
N ILE A 119 -3.76 -7.61 8.19
CA ILE A 119 -3.84 -6.39 7.37
C ILE A 119 -5.32 -6.02 7.20
N LEU A 120 -5.63 -4.72 7.29
CA LEU A 120 -6.87 -4.13 6.78
C LEU A 120 -6.51 -2.94 5.89
N SER A 121 -6.77 -3.06 4.59
CA SER A 121 -6.27 -2.11 3.60
C SER A 121 -7.31 -1.74 2.55
N ASN A 122 -7.15 -0.55 1.95
CA ASN A 122 -7.84 -0.14 0.72
C ASN A 122 -7.35 -0.93 -0.51
N GLY A 123 -6.20 -1.60 -0.44
CA GLY A 123 -5.62 -2.37 -1.53
C GLY A 123 -6.56 -3.46 -2.03
N ALA A 124 -6.63 -3.63 -3.35
CA ALA A 124 -7.37 -4.73 -3.96
C ALA A 124 -6.76 -6.09 -3.55
N PRO A 125 -7.55 -7.17 -3.45
CA PRO A 125 -7.06 -8.46 -2.97
C PRO A 125 -5.81 -8.97 -3.69
N GLY A 126 -5.76 -8.84 -5.02
CA GLY A 126 -4.59 -9.24 -5.82
C GLY A 126 -3.33 -8.43 -5.51
N MET A 127 -3.48 -7.11 -5.29
CA MET A 127 -2.36 -6.24 -4.91
C MET A 127 -1.77 -6.64 -3.55
N LEU A 128 -2.65 -6.92 -2.58
CA LEU A 128 -2.22 -7.34 -1.24
C LEU A 128 -1.54 -8.71 -1.27
N ALA A 129 -2.07 -9.65 -2.05
CA ALA A 129 -1.47 -10.97 -2.23
C ALA A 129 -0.06 -10.87 -2.83
N ASP A 130 0.10 -10.06 -3.89
CA ASP A 130 1.40 -9.83 -4.54
C ASP A 130 2.41 -9.20 -3.57
N ALA A 131 2.00 -8.15 -2.84
CA ALA A 131 2.86 -7.45 -1.89
C ALA A 131 3.29 -8.35 -0.72
N VAL A 132 2.34 -9.09 -0.12
CA VAL A 132 2.61 -10.01 1.00
C VAL A 132 3.52 -11.15 0.56
N SER A 133 3.27 -11.73 -0.62
CA SER A 133 4.11 -12.81 -1.17
C SER A 133 5.50 -12.30 -1.53
N GLY A 134 5.59 -11.15 -2.22
CA GLY A 134 6.86 -10.55 -2.62
C GLY A 134 7.76 -10.17 -1.46
N ALA A 135 7.17 -9.76 -0.33
CA ALA A 135 7.90 -9.45 0.90
C ALA A 135 8.14 -10.65 1.82
N GLY A 136 7.64 -11.84 1.47
CA GLY A 136 7.79 -13.06 2.29
C GLY A 136 7.02 -13.03 3.62
N LEU A 137 5.96 -12.22 3.73
CA LEU A 137 5.22 -12.01 4.98
C LEU A 137 4.07 -13.00 5.21
N GLY A 138 3.79 -13.91 4.25
CA GLY A 138 2.61 -14.77 4.28
C GLY A 138 2.48 -15.61 5.55
N ALA A 139 3.58 -16.16 6.07
CA ALA A 139 3.56 -16.94 7.31
C ALA A 139 3.44 -16.08 8.60
N LEU A 140 3.61 -14.76 8.46
CA LEU A 140 3.60 -13.81 9.58
C LEU A 140 2.27 -13.07 9.73
N LEU A 141 1.33 -13.30 8.82
CA LEU A 141 0.00 -12.68 8.80
C LEU A 141 -1.08 -13.76 8.87
N ASP A 142 -1.97 -13.66 9.84
CA ASP A 142 -3.10 -14.59 9.98
C ASP A 142 -4.25 -14.22 9.04
N HIS A 143 -4.44 -12.90 8.78
CA HIS A 143 -5.49 -12.41 7.90
C HIS A 143 -5.01 -11.27 7.02
N VAL A 144 -5.49 -11.23 5.79
CA VAL A 144 -5.30 -10.12 4.84
C VAL A 144 -6.68 -9.69 4.36
N LEU A 145 -7.16 -8.54 4.88
CA LEU A 145 -8.50 -8.04 4.64
C LEU A 145 -8.45 -6.84 3.71
N SER A 146 -9.19 -6.92 2.61
CA SER A 146 -9.39 -5.83 1.66
C SER A 146 -10.76 -5.20 1.84
N VAL A 147 -10.83 -3.87 1.78
CA VAL A 147 -12.11 -3.15 1.78
C VAL A 147 -12.94 -3.39 0.52
N GLU A 148 -12.36 -3.96 -0.53
CA GLU A 148 -13.08 -4.35 -1.74
C GLU A 148 -14.23 -5.34 -1.45
N GLN A 149 -14.14 -6.12 -0.37
CA GLN A 149 -15.20 -7.04 0.05
C GLN A 149 -16.48 -6.32 0.46
N VAL A 150 -16.37 -5.05 0.86
CA VAL A 150 -17.51 -4.20 1.26
C VAL A 150 -17.75 -3.03 0.31
N GLY A 151 -16.85 -2.79 -0.65
CA GLY A 151 -16.97 -1.75 -1.67
C GLY A 151 -16.90 -0.31 -1.13
N VAL A 152 -16.23 -0.10 -0.01
CA VAL A 152 -16.10 1.22 0.64
C VAL A 152 -14.66 1.39 1.13
N PHE A 153 -14.00 2.48 0.73
CA PHE A 153 -12.68 2.84 1.26
C PHE A 153 -12.73 3.20 2.73
N LYS A 154 -11.70 2.79 3.47
CA LYS A 154 -11.53 3.17 4.88
C LYS A 154 -10.94 4.58 5.00
#